data_495837e9b20e47df2bc1a2b103c78fe1
#
_entry.id   495837e9b20e47df2bc1a2b103c78fe1
#
_cell.length_a   1.000
_cell.length_b   1.000
_cell.length_c   1.000
_cell.angle_alpha   90.00
_cell.angle_beta   90.00
_cell.angle_gamma   90.00
#
_symmetry.space_group_name_H-M   'P 1'
#
loop_
_entity.id
_entity.type
_entity.pdbx_description
1 polymer ?
#
loop_
_entity_poly.entity_id
_entity_poly.type
_entity_poly.pdbx_seq_one_letter_code
_entity_poly.pdbx_strand_id
1 'polypeptide(L)'
;MITTSKTNEQAFEWLIERALVGSTKEEREAAGLTDVDAQQPDAQQYYWGLPKDLDKKWAVDMRRLWSFLETTQKEELEKYTGSDIKTEVTKLLSKEIETFGVIKVLREGFEVNNMKLKLFFPKPSAADSTLSHVKYSQNQFSLTRQQTYSVLKPGEEIDMVLYVNGIPLFTFELKNPWTGQTAKYNGKK
;
A
#
# COMPACT_ATOMS: atom_id res chain seq x y z
N MET A 1 16.86 -29.81 -9.73
CA MET A 1 15.79 -30.15 -8.75
C MET A 1 15.13 -28.84 -8.34
N ILE A 2 13.96 -28.56 -8.89
CA ILE A 2 13.14 -27.41 -8.48
C ILE A 2 12.58 -27.81 -7.11
N THR A 3 13.01 -27.11 -6.09
CA THR A 3 12.63 -27.42 -4.70
C THR A 3 11.12 -27.20 -4.53
N THR A 4 10.40 -28.25 -4.21
CA THR A 4 8.96 -28.30 -3.87
C THR A 4 8.52 -27.25 -2.84
N SER A 5 9.44 -26.66 -2.11
CA SER A 5 9.28 -25.60 -1.12
C SER A 5 8.83 -24.27 -1.74
N LYS A 6 9.53 -23.77 -2.77
CA LYS A 6 9.16 -22.51 -3.44
C LYS A 6 7.81 -22.59 -4.15
N THR A 7 7.45 -23.79 -4.65
CA THR A 7 6.19 -23.99 -5.36
C THR A 7 4.96 -23.77 -4.46
N ASN A 8 5.04 -24.15 -3.17
CA ASN A 8 3.92 -23.99 -2.25
C ASN A 8 3.77 -22.57 -1.73
N GLU A 9 4.88 -21.87 -1.43
CA GLU A 9 4.86 -20.46 -1.04
C GLU A 9 4.31 -19.60 -2.18
N GLN A 10 4.81 -19.77 -3.38
CA GLN A 10 4.34 -19.06 -4.58
C GLN A 10 2.87 -19.34 -4.89
N ALA A 11 2.41 -20.59 -4.75
CA ALA A 11 1.00 -20.93 -4.95
C ALA A 11 0.11 -20.21 -3.91
N PHE A 12 0.58 -20.04 -2.68
CA PHE A 12 -0.15 -19.33 -1.65
C PHE A 12 -0.16 -17.81 -1.90
N GLU A 13 0.94 -17.22 -2.35
CA GLU A 13 0.96 -15.84 -2.83
C GLU A 13 -0.09 -15.61 -3.93
N TRP A 14 -0.16 -16.50 -4.92
CA TRP A 14 -1.16 -16.41 -6.00
C TRP A 14 -2.60 -16.48 -5.51
N LEU A 15 -2.88 -17.34 -4.53
CA LEU A 15 -4.21 -17.44 -3.94
C LEU A 15 -4.61 -16.14 -3.24
N ILE A 16 -3.72 -15.56 -2.43
CA ILE A 16 -3.96 -14.30 -1.73
C ILE A 16 -4.13 -13.17 -2.75
N GLU A 17 -3.21 -13.06 -3.71
CA GLU A 17 -3.27 -12.02 -4.73
C GLU A 17 -4.55 -12.11 -5.56
N ARG A 18 -4.92 -13.30 -6.02
CA ARG A 18 -6.18 -13.50 -6.77
C ARG A 18 -7.41 -13.17 -5.93
N ALA A 19 -7.42 -13.53 -4.65
CA ALA A 19 -8.54 -13.24 -3.77
C ALA A 19 -8.72 -11.73 -3.52
N LEU A 20 -7.61 -10.97 -3.42
CA LEU A 20 -7.67 -9.53 -3.12
C LEU A 20 -7.71 -8.67 -4.38
N VAL A 21 -6.95 -9.02 -5.41
CA VAL A 21 -6.77 -8.19 -6.62
C VAL A 21 -7.63 -8.69 -7.79
N GLY A 22 -8.10 -9.94 -7.74
CA GLY A 22 -8.87 -10.57 -8.82
C GLY A 22 -8.02 -11.26 -9.88
N SER A 23 -6.70 -11.00 -9.94
CA SER A 23 -5.75 -11.62 -10.87
C SER A 23 -4.35 -11.71 -10.25
N THR A 24 -3.54 -12.65 -10.73
CA THR A 24 -2.13 -12.72 -10.33
C THR A 24 -1.23 -11.86 -11.21
N LYS A 25 -0.03 -11.56 -10.73
CA LYS A 25 1.00 -10.83 -11.50
C LYS A 25 1.26 -11.53 -12.84
N GLU A 26 1.42 -12.83 -12.81
CA GLU A 26 1.72 -13.65 -13.98
C GLU A 26 0.59 -13.63 -15.02
N GLU A 27 -0.66 -13.62 -14.57
CA GLU A 27 -1.82 -13.48 -15.45
C GLU A 27 -1.88 -12.10 -16.10
N ARG A 28 -1.58 -11.06 -15.35
CA ARG A 28 -1.53 -9.69 -15.88
C ARG A 28 -0.41 -9.52 -16.90
N GLU A 29 0.79 -10.03 -16.60
CA GLU A 29 1.92 -10.01 -17.52
C GLU A 29 1.60 -10.76 -18.81
N ALA A 30 1.00 -11.95 -18.71
CA ALA A 30 0.57 -12.73 -19.87
C ALA A 30 -0.49 -12.03 -20.72
N ALA A 31 -1.35 -11.22 -20.09
CA ALA A 31 -2.37 -10.41 -20.76
C ALA A 31 -1.85 -9.05 -21.27
N GLY A 32 -0.57 -8.71 -21.04
CA GLY A 32 0.03 -7.42 -21.39
C GLY A 32 -0.47 -6.24 -20.54
N LEU A 33 -1.08 -6.53 -19.38
CA LEU A 33 -1.61 -5.51 -18.46
C LEU A 33 -0.48 -5.00 -17.57
N THR A 34 0.25 -3.99 -18.06
CA THR A 34 1.39 -3.41 -17.34
C THR A 34 1.10 -2.01 -16.79
N ASP A 35 0.01 -1.38 -17.25
CA ASP A 35 -0.37 -0.03 -16.85
C ASP A 35 -1.21 -0.05 -15.57
N VAL A 36 -0.57 0.32 -14.46
CA VAL A 36 -1.25 0.43 -13.16
C VAL A 36 -2.19 1.65 -13.07
N ASP A 37 -2.04 2.63 -13.93
CA ASP A 37 -2.89 3.82 -13.93
C ASP A 37 -4.23 3.53 -14.58
N ALA A 38 -4.29 2.54 -15.47
CA ALA A 38 -5.52 2.08 -16.12
C ALA A 38 -6.35 1.12 -15.25
N GLN A 39 -5.89 0.77 -14.05
CA GLN A 39 -6.63 -0.11 -13.16
C GLN A 39 -7.93 0.51 -12.68
N GLN A 40 -8.99 -0.25 -12.84
CA GLN A 40 -10.30 0.03 -12.23
C GLN A 40 -10.78 -1.24 -11.53
N PRO A 41 -10.31 -1.50 -10.32
CA PRO A 41 -10.74 -2.68 -9.59
C PRO A 41 -12.23 -2.57 -9.26
N ASP A 42 -12.91 -3.72 -9.23
CA ASP A 42 -14.25 -3.78 -8.71
C ASP A 42 -14.30 -3.28 -7.26
N ALA A 43 -15.48 -2.88 -6.79
CA ALA A 43 -15.67 -2.23 -5.48
C ALA A 43 -15.15 -3.02 -4.27
N GLN A 44 -14.88 -4.31 -4.43
CA GLN A 44 -14.34 -5.21 -3.40
C GLN A 44 -12.90 -5.65 -3.68
N GLN A 45 -12.32 -5.21 -4.76
CA GLN A 45 -10.98 -5.59 -5.16
C GLN A 45 -9.95 -4.51 -4.79
N TYR A 46 -8.73 -4.99 -4.55
CA TYR A 46 -7.59 -4.12 -4.30
C TYR A 46 -6.87 -3.80 -5.61
N TYR A 47 -6.27 -2.64 -5.65
CA TYR A 47 -5.30 -2.33 -6.69
C TYR A 47 -4.08 -3.23 -6.56
N TRP A 48 -3.48 -3.65 -7.68
CA TRP A 48 -2.13 -4.19 -7.65
C TRP A 48 -1.11 -3.05 -7.65
N GLY A 49 -0.10 -3.17 -6.80
CA GLY A 49 0.99 -2.21 -6.68
C GLY A 49 2.25 -2.67 -7.38
N LEU A 50 3.18 -1.75 -7.60
CA LEU A 50 4.50 -2.06 -8.13
C LEU A 50 5.57 -1.79 -7.08
N PRO A 51 6.56 -2.70 -6.89
CA PRO A 51 7.64 -2.49 -5.92
C PRO A 51 8.43 -1.19 -6.10
N LYS A 52 8.51 -0.69 -7.36
CA LYS A 52 9.20 0.57 -7.69
C LYS A 52 8.49 1.84 -7.21
N ASP A 53 7.20 1.76 -6.89
CA ASP A 53 6.40 2.91 -6.47
C ASP A 53 6.62 3.25 -4.97
N LEU A 54 7.28 2.35 -4.23
CA LEU A 54 7.70 2.60 -2.85
C LEU A 54 8.90 3.57 -2.82
N ASP A 55 8.71 4.71 -2.19
CA ASP A 55 9.85 5.51 -1.71
C ASP A 55 10.45 4.81 -0.48
N LYS A 56 11.62 4.21 -0.67
CA LYS A 56 12.29 3.42 0.39
C LYS A 56 12.77 4.25 1.57
N LYS A 57 12.97 5.55 1.37
CA LYS A 57 13.41 6.45 2.42
C LYS A 57 12.29 6.77 3.41
N TRP A 58 11.09 6.93 2.89
CA TRP A 58 9.92 7.33 3.67
C TRP A 58 8.93 6.18 3.90
N ALA A 59 9.19 5.01 3.30
CA ALA A 59 8.34 3.83 3.35
C ALA A 59 6.88 4.09 2.92
N VAL A 60 6.69 4.81 1.81
CA VAL A 60 5.37 5.19 1.28
C VAL A 60 5.31 4.85 -0.21
N ASP A 61 4.22 4.22 -0.65
CA ASP A 61 3.88 4.12 -2.08
C ASP A 61 3.45 5.49 -2.58
N MET A 62 4.37 6.18 -3.27
CA MET A 62 4.18 7.55 -3.72
C MET A 62 3.07 7.70 -4.76
N ARG A 63 2.89 6.69 -5.62
CA ARG A 63 1.84 6.71 -6.64
C ARG A 63 0.45 6.73 -5.99
N ARG A 64 0.18 5.80 -5.07
CA ARG A 64 -1.11 5.68 -4.41
C ARG A 64 -1.38 6.82 -3.45
N LEU A 65 -0.38 7.26 -2.70
CA LEU A 65 -0.54 8.41 -1.80
C LEU A 65 -0.97 9.66 -2.58
N TRP A 66 -0.26 9.99 -3.65
CA TRP A 66 -0.54 11.21 -4.41
C TRP A 66 -1.82 11.09 -5.22
N SER A 67 -2.10 9.95 -5.82
CA SER A 67 -3.39 9.71 -6.48
C SER A 67 -4.57 9.92 -5.52
N PHE A 68 -4.47 9.43 -4.27
CA PHE A 68 -5.50 9.63 -3.25
C PHE A 68 -5.62 11.10 -2.84
N LEU A 69 -4.52 11.75 -2.50
CA LEU A 69 -4.54 13.15 -2.04
C LEU A 69 -5.06 14.10 -3.13
N GLU A 70 -4.57 13.97 -4.36
CA GLU A 70 -4.97 14.81 -5.50
C GLU A 70 -6.45 14.61 -5.87
N THR A 71 -6.97 13.39 -5.73
CA THR A 71 -8.38 13.10 -6.01
C THR A 71 -9.31 13.62 -4.93
N THR A 72 -8.88 13.53 -3.65
CA THR A 72 -9.80 13.73 -2.52
C THR A 72 -9.65 15.08 -1.81
N GLN A 73 -8.51 15.76 -1.97
CA GLN A 73 -8.15 16.92 -1.15
C GLN A 73 -7.42 18.01 -1.95
N LYS A 74 -7.81 18.19 -3.20
CA LYS A 74 -7.20 19.17 -4.10
C LYS A 74 -7.17 20.58 -3.50
N GLU A 75 -8.28 21.02 -2.88
CA GLU A 75 -8.39 22.33 -2.25
C GLU A 75 -7.41 22.53 -1.08
N GLU A 76 -7.11 21.46 -0.33
CA GLU A 76 -6.10 21.50 0.72
C GLU A 76 -4.70 21.64 0.13
N LEU A 77 -4.40 20.87 -0.94
CA LEU A 77 -3.10 20.92 -1.60
C LEU A 77 -2.82 22.28 -2.25
N GLU A 78 -3.85 22.97 -2.74
CA GLU A 78 -3.74 24.32 -3.33
C GLU A 78 -3.34 25.40 -2.32
N LYS A 79 -3.46 25.16 -1.02
CA LYS A 79 -2.99 26.09 0.04
C LYS A 79 -1.47 26.11 0.18
N TYR A 80 -0.78 25.14 -0.41
CA TYR A 80 0.66 25.03 -0.32
C TYR A 80 1.35 26.12 -1.11
N THR A 81 2.30 26.81 -0.47
CA THR A 81 3.05 27.93 -1.07
C THR A 81 4.55 27.64 -1.24
N GLY A 82 4.99 26.44 -0.86
CA GLY A 82 6.40 26.01 -0.99
C GLY A 82 6.76 25.56 -2.40
N SER A 83 7.98 25.06 -2.56
CA SER A 83 8.51 24.61 -3.86
C SER A 83 8.37 23.11 -4.12
N ASP A 84 8.28 22.29 -3.07
CA ASP A 84 8.26 20.82 -3.17
C ASP A 84 7.29 20.20 -2.16
N ILE A 85 6.02 20.27 -2.51
CA ILE A 85 4.93 19.71 -1.70
C ILE A 85 5.10 18.21 -1.47
N LYS A 86 5.60 17.47 -2.47
CA LYS A 86 5.71 16.01 -2.39
C LYS A 86 6.71 15.59 -1.33
N THR A 87 7.88 16.17 -1.35
CA THR A 87 8.91 15.87 -0.35
C THR A 87 8.49 16.33 1.05
N GLU A 88 7.92 17.53 1.20
CA GLU A 88 7.55 18.04 2.52
C GLU A 88 6.42 17.23 3.17
N VAL A 89 5.37 16.94 2.43
CA VAL A 89 4.25 16.13 2.92
C VAL A 89 4.73 14.73 3.29
N THR A 90 5.49 14.07 2.42
CA THR A 90 5.93 12.69 2.67
C THR A 90 6.91 12.58 3.83
N LYS A 91 7.84 13.53 3.94
CA LYS A 91 8.79 13.63 5.06
C LYS A 91 8.06 13.79 6.39
N LEU A 92 7.09 14.70 6.45
CA LEU A 92 6.35 14.93 7.69
C LEU A 92 5.43 13.75 8.00
N LEU A 93 4.76 13.17 7.01
CA LEU A 93 3.96 11.96 7.16
C LEU A 93 4.77 10.82 7.79
N SER A 94 5.97 10.55 7.28
CA SER A 94 6.86 9.52 7.83
C SER A 94 7.19 9.80 9.29
N LYS A 95 7.52 11.04 9.63
CA LYS A 95 7.79 11.46 11.00
C LYS A 95 6.59 11.32 11.93
N GLU A 96 5.40 11.68 11.47
CA GLU A 96 4.14 11.51 12.22
C GLU A 96 3.86 10.02 12.50
N ILE A 97 4.06 9.16 11.49
CA ILE A 97 3.92 7.70 11.64
C ILE A 97 4.94 7.15 12.65
N GLU A 98 6.20 7.59 12.58
CA GLU A 98 7.25 7.18 13.54
C GLU A 98 6.91 7.61 14.96
N THR A 99 6.35 8.81 15.13
CA THR A 99 6.05 9.39 16.45
C THR A 99 4.79 8.82 17.07
N PHE A 100 3.72 8.69 16.30
CA PHE A 100 2.37 8.41 16.81
C PHE A 100 1.81 7.05 16.38
N GLY A 101 2.50 6.36 15.47
CA GLY A 101 2.05 5.10 14.90
C GLY A 101 1.06 5.26 13.75
N VAL A 102 1.12 4.31 12.81
CA VAL A 102 0.37 4.35 11.54
C VAL A 102 -1.15 4.45 11.75
N ILE A 103 -1.71 3.73 12.73
CA ILE A 103 -3.16 3.68 12.95
C ILE A 103 -3.71 5.04 13.40
N LYS A 104 -2.99 5.73 14.30
CA LYS A 104 -3.41 7.07 14.75
C LYS A 104 -3.37 8.06 13.59
N VAL A 105 -2.28 8.06 12.84
CA VAL A 105 -2.08 8.99 11.71
C VAL A 105 -3.11 8.74 10.59
N LEU A 106 -3.45 7.48 10.30
CA LEU A 106 -4.55 7.17 9.37
C LEU A 106 -5.89 7.72 9.83
N ARG A 107 -6.21 7.62 11.13
CA ARG A 107 -7.51 8.05 11.68
C ARG A 107 -7.64 9.56 11.77
N GLU A 108 -6.61 10.22 12.24
CA GLU A 108 -6.66 11.66 12.57
C GLU A 108 -6.21 12.53 11.40
N GLY A 109 -5.34 11.99 10.50
CA GLY A 109 -4.62 12.77 9.51
C GLY A 109 -3.47 13.53 10.17
N PHE A 110 -2.94 14.52 9.48
CA PHE A 110 -1.88 15.40 9.99
C PHE A 110 -1.95 16.79 9.35
N GLU A 111 -1.25 17.73 9.95
CA GLU A 111 -1.14 19.10 9.43
C GLU A 111 0.27 19.35 8.92
N VAL A 112 0.38 19.95 7.74
CA VAL A 112 1.64 20.37 7.14
C VAL A 112 1.46 21.75 6.52
N ASN A 113 2.25 22.72 6.97
CA ASN A 113 2.02 24.13 6.65
C ASN A 113 0.56 24.51 6.99
N ASN A 114 -0.19 25.05 6.04
CA ASN A 114 -1.60 25.41 6.25
C ASN A 114 -2.60 24.35 5.76
N MET A 115 -2.10 23.15 5.44
CA MET A 115 -2.91 22.04 4.93
C MET A 115 -3.27 21.07 6.04
N LYS A 116 -4.53 20.61 6.05
CA LYS A 116 -5.05 19.54 6.93
C LYS A 116 -5.35 18.32 6.09
N LEU A 117 -4.43 17.37 6.06
CA LEU A 117 -4.51 16.21 5.20
C LEU A 117 -5.12 15.02 5.94
N LYS A 118 -6.19 14.46 5.38
CA LYS A 118 -6.76 13.18 5.78
C LYS A 118 -6.10 12.06 5.01
N LEU A 119 -5.82 10.96 5.68
CA LEU A 119 -5.14 9.82 5.09
C LEU A 119 -6.05 8.61 4.89
N PHE A 120 -7.25 8.68 5.45
CA PHE A 120 -8.26 7.64 5.34
C PHE A 120 -9.65 8.19 5.61
N PHE A 121 -10.64 7.73 4.87
CA PHE A 121 -12.05 7.98 5.12
C PHE A 121 -12.71 6.71 5.67
N PRO A 122 -13.24 6.73 6.90
CA PRO A 122 -13.81 5.54 7.52
C PRO A 122 -15.07 5.08 6.79
N LYS A 123 -15.37 3.77 6.91
CA LYS A 123 -16.59 3.21 6.35
C LYS A 123 -17.81 3.86 7.02
N PRO A 124 -18.70 4.51 6.24
CA PRO A 124 -19.90 5.13 6.79
C PRO A 124 -20.93 4.08 7.19
N SER A 125 -21.82 4.45 8.12
CA SER A 125 -23.02 3.68 8.38
C SER A 125 -24.07 3.94 7.29
N ALA A 126 -25.11 3.12 7.23
CA ALA A 126 -26.20 3.30 6.26
C ALA A 126 -26.96 4.64 6.44
N ALA A 127 -26.88 5.24 7.62
CA ALA A 127 -27.53 6.52 7.95
C ALA A 127 -26.69 7.75 7.62
N ASP A 128 -25.40 7.56 7.26
CA ASP A 128 -24.51 8.68 6.96
C ASP A 128 -24.82 9.30 5.60
N SER A 129 -24.30 10.51 5.41
CA SER A 129 -24.53 11.26 4.18
C SER A 129 -23.96 10.57 2.94
N THR A 130 -24.55 10.83 1.77
CA THR A 130 -24.03 10.37 0.46
C THR A 130 -22.57 10.77 0.27
N LEU A 131 -22.18 11.97 0.75
CA LEU A 131 -20.80 12.44 0.67
C LEU A 131 -19.83 11.53 1.44
N SER A 132 -20.23 11.02 2.61
CA SER A 132 -19.41 10.09 3.41
C SER A 132 -19.18 8.78 2.65
N HIS A 133 -20.20 8.27 1.97
CA HIS A 133 -20.08 7.08 1.11
C HIS A 133 -19.16 7.30 -0.08
N VAL A 134 -19.28 8.45 -0.75
CA VAL A 134 -18.39 8.84 -1.86
C VAL A 134 -16.94 8.94 -1.36
N LYS A 135 -16.69 9.63 -0.24
CA LYS A 135 -15.34 9.73 0.31
C LYS A 135 -14.74 8.37 0.67
N TYR A 136 -15.54 7.49 1.29
CA TYR A 136 -15.08 6.14 1.61
C TYR A 136 -14.68 5.35 0.35
N SER A 137 -15.46 5.42 -0.71
CA SER A 137 -15.17 4.72 -1.97
C SER A 137 -13.92 5.22 -2.69
N GLN A 138 -13.39 6.39 -2.32
CA GLN A 138 -12.16 6.95 -2.86
C GLN A 138 -10.88 6.42 -2.16
N ASN A 139 -11.02 5.66 -1.05
CA ASN A 139 -9.85 5.00 -0.48
C ASN A 139 -9.31 3.96 -1.48
N GLN A 140 -7.99 3.90 -1.56
CA GLN A 140 -7.26 2.98 -2.41
C GLN A 140 -6.57 1.93 -1.54
N PHE A 141 -7.07 0.70 -1.58
CA PHE A 141 -6.40 -0.45 -1.00
C PHE A 141 -5.56 -1.12 -2.07
N SER A 142 -4.30 -1.40 -1.80
CA SER A 142 -3.42 -2.05 -2.78
C SER A 142 -2.57 -3.15 -2.17
N LEU A 143 -2.21 -4.12 -3.01
CA LEU A 143 -1.34 -5.23 -2.68
C LEU A 143 -0.13 -5.19 -3.61
N THR A 144 1.07 -5.19 -3.03
CA THR A 144 2.33 -5.33 -3.77
C THR A 144 3.02 -6.62 -3.35
N ARG A 145 3.40 -7.45 -4.34
CA ARG A 145 4.20 -8.65 -4.13
C ARG A 145 5.68 -8.34 -4.30
N GLN A 146 6.52 -9.09 -3.57
CA GLN A 146 7.98 -9.00 -3.68
C GLN A 146 8.47 -7.56 -3.53
N GLN A 147 8.01 -6.92 -2.46
CA GLN A 147 8.32 -5.53 -2.19
C GLN A 147 9.76 -5.37 -1.72
N THR A 148 10.60 -4.82 -2.58
CA THR A 148 11.96 -4.41 -2.17
C THR A 148 11.88 -3.18 -1.27
N TYR A 149 12.45 -3.25 -0.07
CA TYR A 149 12.32 -2.18 0.93
C TYR A 149 13.65 -1.56 1.37
N SER A 150 14.74 -2.32 1.29
CA SER A 150 16.03 -1.86 1.80
C SER A 150 16.75 -0.97 0.80
N VAL A 151 17.27 0.17 1.27
CA VAL A 151 18.19 1.03 0.52
C VAL A 151 19.60 0.43 0.53
N LEU A 152 20.01 -0.16 1.65
CA LEU A 152 21.36 -0.68 1.86
C LEU A 152 21.55 -2.09 1.27
N LYS A 153 20.48 -2.84 1.18
CA LYS A 153 20.48 -4.22 0.67
C LYS A 153 19.38 -4.39 -0.38
N PRO A 154 19.68 -4.07 -1.65
CA PRO A 154 18.68 -4.05 -2.73
C PRO A 154 17.96 -5.38 -3.00
N GLY A 155 18.50 -6.50 -2.52
CA GLY A 155 17.90 -7.83 -2.68
C GLY A 155 16.99 -8.25 -1.52
N GLU A 156 16.82 -7.45 -0.48
CA GLU A 156 15.88 -7.77 0.59
C GLU A 156 14.46 -7.40 0.16
N GLU A 157 13.57 -8.38 0.23
CA GLU A 157 12.18 -8.30 -0.21
C GLU A 157 11.25 -8.80 0.89
N ILE A 158 10.06 -8.23 0.95
CA ILE A 158 8.92 -8.72 1.72
C ILE A 158 8.00 -9.42 0.73
N ASP A 159 7.51 -10.62 1.05
CA ASP A 159 6.69 -11.41 0.12
C ASP A 159 5.47 -10.62 -0.35
N MET A 160 4.73 -10.02 0.56
CA MET A 160 3.56 -9.19 0.23
C MET A 160 3.39 -8.03 1.22
N VAL A 161 2.95 -6.88 0.71
CA VAL A 161 2.59 -5.70 1.51
C VAL A 161 1.23 -5.19 1.11
N LEU A 162 0.36 -4.98 2.09
CA LEU A 162 -0.92 -4.28 1.91
C LEU A 162 -0.76 -2.81 2.27
N TYR A 163 -1.26 -1.96 1.39
CA TYR A 163 -1.27 -0.51 1.56
C TYR A 163 -2.70 0.03 1.64
N VAL A 164 -2.84 1.11 2.36
CA VAL A 164 -4.04 1.96 2.39
C VAL A 164 -3.62 3.36 1.97
N ASN A 165 -4.12 3.83 0.83
CA ASN A 165 -3.80 5.15 0.30
C ASN A 165 -2.27 5.42 0.22
N GLY A 166 -1.50 4.39 -0.17
CA GLY A 166 -0.04 4.45 -0.26
C GLY A 166 0.73 4.22 1.05
N ILE A 167 0.05 4.08 2.19
CA ILE A 167 0.66 3.84 3.49
C ILE A 167 0.69 2.33 3.76
N PRO A 168 1.87 1.71 4.00
CA PRO A 168 1.96 0.29 4.31
C PRO A 168 1.31 0.00 5.66
N LEU A 169 0.43 -0.99 5.70
CA LEU A 169 -0.32 -1.35 6.89
C LEU A 169 -0.03 -2.76 7.38
N PHE A 170 0.12 -3.72 6.48
CA PHE A 170 0.43 -5.11 6.79
C PHE A 170 1.51 -5.64 5.87
N THR A 171 2.42 -6.42 6.44
CA THR A 171 3.42 -7.20 5.72
C THR A 171 3.16 -8.69 5.92
N PHE A 172 3.41 -9.48 4.90
CA PHE A 172 3.31 -10.93 4.94
C PHE A 172 4.65 -11.53 4.56
N GLU A 173 5.10 -12.46 5.39
CA GLU A 173 6.21 -13.37 5.15
C GLU A 173 5.64 -14.79 5.13
N LEU A 174 5.57 -15.38 3.97
CA LEU A 174 4.97 -16.69 3.77
C LEU A 174 6.03 -17.77 4.00
N LYS A 175 5.72 -18.75 4.84
CA LYS A 175 6.63 -19.86 5.17
C LYS A 175 5.98 -21.18 4.85
N ASN A 176 6.76 -22.06 4.23
CA ASN A 176 6.31 -23.41 3.97
C ASN A 176 6.55 -24.29 5.21
N PRO A 177 5.48 -24.82 5.84
CA PRO A 177 5.62 -25.67 7.02
C PRO A 177 6.41 -26.97 6.76
N TRP A 178 6.47 -27.43 5.54
CA TRP A 178 7.18 -28.65 5.14
C TRP A 178 8.72 -28.50 5.12
N THR A 179 9.23 -27.27 5.16
CA THR A 179 10.69 -27.01 5.20
C THR A 179 11.26 -26.88 6.61
N GLY A 180 10.43 -27.08 7.65
CA GLY A 180 10.82 -26.86 9.04
C GLY A 180 11.02 -25.39 9.40
N GLN A 181 10.75 -24.48 8.48
CA GLN A 181 10.75 -23.04 8.74
C GLN A 181 9.47 -22.66 9.45
N THR A 182 9.59 -22.04 10.61
CA THR A 182 8.44 -21.52 11.35
C THR A 182 8.65 -20.04 11.65
N ALA A 183 7.56 -19.28 11.75
CA ALA A 183 7.61 -17.86 12.11
C ALA A 183 8.35 -17.62 13.45
N LYS A 184 8.33 -18.61 14.36
CA LYS A 184 9.01 -18.54 15.65
C LYS A 184 10.53 -18.56 15.54
N TYR A 185 11.09 -19.30 14.58
CA TYR A 185 12.55 -19.50 14.48
C TYR A 185 13.18 -18.74 13.31
N ASN A 186 12.43 -18.48 12.24
CA ASN A 186 12.97 -17.92 11.00
C ASN A 186 12.39 -16.53 10.63
N GLY A 187 11.33 -16.09 11.33
CA GLY A 187 10.69 -14.80 11.10
C GLY A 187 11.23 -13.63 11.93
N LYS A 188 12.25 -13.90 12.79
CA LYS A 188 12.92 -12.88 13.59
C LYS A 188 14.39 -12.80 13.17
N LYS A 189 14.68 -12.10 12.12
CA LYS A 189 16.02 -11.56 11.85
C LYS A 189 15.94 -10.06 11.71
#